data_72d1c3b0a736354d588d8bff6b8615c6
#
_entry.id   72d1c3b0a736354d588d8bff6b8615c6
#
_cell.length_a   1.000
_cell.length_b   1.000
_cell.length_c   1.000
_cell.angle_alpha   90.00
_cell.angle_beta   90.00
_cell.angle_gamma   90.00
#
_symmetry.space_group_name_H-M   'P 1'
#
loop_
_entity.id
_entity.type
_entity.pdbx_description
1 polymer ?
#
loop_
_entity_poly.entity_id
_entity_poly.type
_entity_poly.pdbx_seq_one_letter_code
_entity_poly.pdbx_strand_id
1 'polypeptide(L)'
;MIVHAANPIYDSIFKYLVEDKRIAKILISALLKKEVLDVEFRRHEYTNNVRNDISMFRIDFGARVREADGSEHLVLIELQKTWIETETLRFRQYLGAQYSDPNNIQKEERLKHGYAIPMVTVYLLGHKVGNIEEPILYVNHKSYDYNGHEITQGLPDPFVESLVHNSIIVQIPRLHGHVNNRLEEVLSVFDQNRTNEFNHHIININEEEYANDDDMLYIVRRLTAAAANAKLRHDMNVEDEFFTAIENRDTTIMNNEREIAEQRAYINEQQSQLNEKDKMLQSAIKAMMNNGLDVATIATSLGITAGEVEALMAK
;
A
#
# COMPACT_ATOMS: atom_id res chain seq x y z
N MET A 1 9.29 17.81 29.57
CA MET A 1 8.20 18.78 29.26
C MET A 1 7.41 18.24 28.07
N ILE A 2 6.07 18.31 28.13
CA ILE A 2 5.23 17.91 26.97
C ILE A 2 5.20 19.06 25.96
N VAL A 3 5.53 18.76 24.71
CA VAL A 3 5.46 19.68 23.58
C VAL A 3 4.40 19.23 22.57
N HIS A 4 3.80 20.19 21.91
CA HIS A 4 2.81 19.96 20.87
C HIS A 4 3.50 20.02 19.51
N ALA A 5 3.66 18.88 18.87
CA ALA A 5 4.32 18.73 17.59
C ALA A 5 3.31 18.43 16.49
N ALA A 6 3.58 18.84 15.26
CA ALA A 6 2.73 18.47 14.12
C ALA A 6 2.79 16.97 13.88
N ASN A 7 1.66 16.38 13.56
CA ASN A 7 1.55 14.95 13.34
C ASN A 7 2.17 14.54 12.00
N PRO A 8 3.27 13.76 11.99
CA PRO A 8 3.98 13.40 10.76
C PRO A 8 3.25 12.36 9.89
N ILE A 9 2.05 11.94 10.29
CA ILE A 9 1.21 11.12 9.41
C ILE A 9 0.68 11.91 8.21
N TYR A 10 0.58 13.25 8.31
CA TYR A 10 0.20 14.11 7.20
C TYR A 10 1.32 14.21 6.18
N ASP A 11 0.97 14.16 4.89
CA ASP A 11 1.94 14.21 3.79
C ASP A 11 2.76 15.50 3.76
N SER A 12 2.08 16.62 4.01
CA SER A 12 2.72 17.93 4.12
C SER A 12 3.74 18.01 5.26
N ILE A 13 3.41 17.41 6.42
CA ILE A 13 4.31 17.40 7.58
C ILE A 13 5.47 16.41 7.35
N PHE A 14 5.17 15.23 6.82
CA PHE A 14 6.20 14.25 6.51
C PHE A 14 7.20 14.80 5.49
N LYS A 15 6.71 15.42 4.41
CA LYS A 15 7.55 16.10 3.42
C LYS A 15 8.42 17.16 4.06
N TYR A 16 7.83 18.05 4.87
CA TYR A 16 8.58 19.09 5.60
C TYR A 16 9.66 18.49 6.51
N LEU A 17 9.38 17.35 7.15
CA LEU A 17 10.32 16.66 8.02
C LEU A 17 11.52 16.13 7.23
N VAL A 18 11.27 15.38 6.14
CA VAL A 18 12.32 14.68 5.39
C VAL A 18 13.02 15.55 4.34
N GLU A 19 12.49 16.74 4.01
CA GLU A 19 13.23 17.78 3.25
C GLU A 19 14.47 18.29 3.99
N ASP A 20 14.51 18.12 5.32
CA ASP A 20 15.72 18.34 6.08
C ASP A 20 16.69 17.16 5.91
N LYS A 21 17.83 17.42 5.27
CA LYS A 21 18.84 16.37 4.97
C LYS A 21 19.34 15.64 6.21
N ARG A 22 19.45 16.32 7.38
CA ARG A 22 19.87 15.68 8.62
C ARG A 22 18.83 14.67 9.05
N ILE A 23 17.55 15.03 9.03
CA ILE A 23 16.46 14.13 9.42
C ILE A 23 16.30 12.99 8.43
N ALA A 24 16.35 13.28 7.12
CA ALA A 24 16.34 12.22 6.10
C ALA A 24 17.47 11.21 6.32
N LYS A 25 18.68 11.70 6.63
CA LYS A 25 19.84 10.86 6.94
C LYS A 25 19.62 10.01 8.20
N ILE A 26 19.09 10.58 9.28
CA ILE A 26 18.76 9.87 10.52
C ILE A 26 17.75 8.74 10.22
N LEU A 27 16.66 9.07 9.55
CA LEU A 27 15.59 8.12 9.23
C LEU A 27 16.11 6.99 8.33
N ILE A 28 16.81 7.32 7.24
CA ILE A 28 17.33 6.32 6.30
C ILE A 28 18.42 5.46 6.96
N SER A 29 19.30 6.04 7.77
CA SER A 29 20.31 5.27 8.52
C SER A 29 19.65 4.26 9.47
N ALA A 30 18.60 4.67 10.18
CA ALA A 30 17.85 3.79 11.08
C ALA A 30 17.13 2.68 10.31
N LEU A 31 16.49 2.99 9.19
CA LEU A 31 15.78 2.04 8.32
C LEU A 31 16.73 1.00 7.73
N LEU A 32 17.86 1.44 7.16
CA LEU A 32 18.83 0.56 6.53
C LEU A 32 19.71 -0.18 7.54
N LYS A 33 19.74 0.24 8.81
CA LYS A 33 20.70 -0.22 9.83
C LYS A 33 22.16 -0.06 9.38
N LYS A 34 22.45 1.01 8.63
CA LYS A 34 23.74 1.30 8.04
C LYS A 34 24.09 2.78 8.22
N GLU A 35 25.37 3.11 8.19
CA GLU A 35 25.80 4.51 8.19
C GLU A 35 25.47 5.13 6.81
N VAL A 36 24.59 6.12 6.79
CA VAL A 36 24.31 6.92 5.60
C VAL A 36 25.18 8.17 5.62
N LEU A 37 26.06 8.31 4.66
CA LEU A 37 27.02 9.42 4.58
C LEU A 37 26.39 10.69 4.03
N ASP A 38 25.59 10.53 2.96
CA ASP A 38 24.89 11.63 2.31
C ASP A 38 23.57 11.17 1.71
N VAL A 39 22.65 12.09 1.54
CA VAL A 39 21.32 11.87 0.97
C VAL A 39 21.03 12.95 -0.06
N GLU A 40 20.68 12.53 -1.26
CA GLU A 40 20.23 13.40 -2.33
C GLU A 40 18.77 13.13 -2.66
N PHE A 41 17.96 14.18 -2.76
CA PHE A 41 16.61 14.08 -3.28
C PHE A 41 16.66 13.87 -4.79
N ARG A 42 16.04 12.81 -5.28
CA ARG A 42 15.85 12.59 -6.69
C ARG A 42 14.45 13.06 -7.06
N ARG A 43 14.37 14.19 -7.75
CA ARG A 43 13.11 14.70 -8.29
C ARG A 43 12.76 13.95 -9.55
N HIS A 44 11.90 12.97 -9.46
CA HIS A 44 11.11 12.52 -10.61
C HIS A 44 9.70 13.09 -10.46
N GLU A 45 9.52 14.28 -11.04
CA GLU A 45 8.19 14.79 -11.34
C GLU A 45 7.62 13.94 -12.48
N TYR A 46 7.04 12.79 -12.17
CA TYR A 46 6.03 12.23 -13.04
C TYR A 46 4.78 13.07 -12.84
N THR A 47 4.65 14.12 -13.68
CA THR A 47 3.41 14.83 -13.91
C THR A 47 2.42 13.87 -14.56
N ASN A 48 1.82 12.99 -13.78
CA ASN A 48 0.58 12.34 -14.15
C ASN A 48 -0.54 13.31 -13.84
N ASN A 49 -1.09 13.86 -14.93
CA ASN A 49 -2.20 14.76 -14.95
C ASN A 49 -3.29 14.42 -13.94
N VAL A 50 -3.48 15.36 -12.99
CA VAL A 50 -4.78 15.76 -12.47
C VAL A 50 -5.72 14.63 -12.06
N ARG A 51 -5.59 14.14 -10.82
CA ARG A 51 -6.70 13.75 -9.93
C ARG A 51 -6.36 12.85 -8.73
N ASN A 52 -5.12 12.36 -8.59
CA ASN A 52 -4.82 11.29 -7.61
C ASN A 52 -3.62 11.55 -6.69
N ASP A 53 -3.14 12.80 -6.55
CA ASP A 53 -1.82 13.06 -5.92
C ASP A 53 -1.84 13.15 -4.38
N ILE A 54 -2.99 13.05 -3.73
CA ILE A 54 -3.08 13.30 -2.27
C ILE A 54 -3.11 12.02 -1.44
N SER A 55 -3.44 10.86 -2.02
CA SER A 55 -3.59 9.61 -1.26
C SER A 55 -2.30 8.84 -0.99
N MET A 56 -1.20 9.23 -1.63
CA MET A 56 0.09 8.57 -1.48
C MET A 56 1.25 9.54 -1.61
N PHE A 57 2.01 9.65 -0.54
CA PHE A 57 3.23 10.43 -0.53
C PHE A 57 4.42 9.56 -0.96
N ARG A 58 5.20 10.08 -1.89
CA ARG A 58 6.40 9.42 -2.43
C ARG A 58 7.58 10.37 -2.39
N ILE A 59 8.71 9.88 -1.90
CA ILE A 59 10.01 10.54 -2.00
C ILE A 59 11.07 9.53 -2.43
N ASP A 60 11.80 9.89 -3.47
CA ASP A 60 12.95 9.14 -3.95
C ASP A 60 14.24 9.78 -3.44
N PHE A 61 15.08 8.96 -2.83
CA PHE A 61 16.39 9.38 -2.35
C PHE A 61 17.49 8.57 -3.05
N GLY A 62 18.60 9.24 -3.39
CA GLY A 62 19.88 8.59 -3.54
C GLY A 62 20.62 8.66 -2.21
N ALA A 63 20.90 7.53 -1.58
CA ALA A 63 21.65 7.47 -0.34
C ALA A 63 23.03 6.87 -0.58
N ARG A 64 24.09 7.59 -0.16
CA ARG A 64 25.44 7.02 -0.10
C ARG A 64 25.60 6.31 1.24
N VAL A 65 25.76 5.01 1.16
CA VAL A 65 25.80 4.11 2.32
C VAL A 65 27.21 3.57 2.49
N ARG A 66 27.69 3.44 3.74
CA ARG A 66 28.92 2.75 4.09
C ARG A 66 28.62 1.36 4.65
N GLU A 67 29.25 0.36 4.11
CA GLU A 67 29.19 -1.02 4.58
C GLU A 67 30.15 -1.28 5.76
N ALA A 68 29.98 -2.42 6.42
CA ALA A 68 30.81 -2.81 7.54
C ALA A 68 32.30 -3.02 7.17
N ASP A 69 32.61 -3.34 5.92
CA ASP A 69 33.96 -3.47 5.39
C ASP A 69 34.59 -2.13 4.99
N GLY A 70 33.86 -1.01 5.16
CA GLY A 70 34.27 0.34 4.80
C GLY A 70 34.02 0.71 3.34
N SER A 71 33.52 -0.19 2.51
CA SER A 71 33.13 0.14 1.14
C SER A 71 31.93 1.09 1.12
N GLU A 72 31.85 1.91 0.07
CA GLU A 72 30.76 2.88 -0.08
C GLU A 72 30.05 2.62 -1.42
N HIS A 73 28.74 2.66 -1.40
CA HIS A 73 27.94 2.52 -2.61
C HIS A 73 26.68 3.42 -2.53
N LEU A 74 26.07 3.63 -3.70
CA LEU A 74 24.81 4.35 -3.82
C LEU A 74 23.67 3.36 -3.77
N VAL A 75 22.63 3.70 -3.01
CA VAL A 75 21.39 2.94 -2.92
C VAL A 75 20.23 3.86 -3.23
N LEU A 76 19.31 3.44 -4.08
CA LEU A 76 18.04 4.12 -4.27
C LEU A 76 17.08 3.74 -3.15
N ILE A 77 16.52 4.75 -2.51
CA ILE A 77 15.50 4.58 -1.50
C ILE A 77 14.20 5.14 -2.06
N GLU A 78 13.24 4.28 -2.29
CA GLU A 78 11.88 4.68 -2.60
C GLU A 78 11.04 4.60 -1.33
N LEU A 79 10.63 5.76 -0.81
CA LEU A 79 9.85 5.86 0.40
C LEU A 79 8.42 6.23 0.05
N GLN A 80 7.51 5.37 0.42
CA GLN A 80 6.08 5.50 0.15
C GLN A 80 5.29 5.44 1.45
N LYS A 81 4.35 6.35 1.60
CA LYS A 81 3.43 6.38 2.73
C LYS A 81 1.99 6.30 2.21
N THR A 82 1.18 5.45 2.78
CA THR A 82 -0.23 5.32 2.42
C THR A 82 -1.10 4.94 3.61
N TRP A 83 -2.35 5.40 3.59
CA TRP A 83 -3.40 5.07 4.55
C TRP A 83 -4.38 4.03 3.98
N ILE A 84 -4.38 3.83 2.67
CA ILE A 84 -5.37 3.05 1.94
C ILE A 84 -4.78 1.69 1.56
N GLU A 85 -5.44 0.59 1.95
CA GLU A 85 -5.01 -0.78 1.65
C GLU A 85 -5.00 -1.11 0.15
N THR A 86 -5.78 -0.40 -0.66
CA THR A 86 -5.95 -0.68 -2.09
C THR A 86 -4.83 -0.17 -2.99
N GLU A 87 -3.85 0.56 -2.44
CA GLU A 87 -2.82 1.25 -3.22
C GLU A 87 -1.66 0.35 -3.72
N THR A 88 -1.72 -0.95 -3.48
CA THR A 88 -0.64 -1.91 -3.85
C THR A 88 -0.29 -1.87 -5.34
N LEU A 89 -1.27 -1.65 -6.24
CA LEU A 89 -1.00 -1.55 -7.68
C LEU A 89 -0.19 -0.31 -8.03
N ARG A 90 -0.42 0.80 -7.36
CA ARG A 90 0.36 2.02 -7.54
C ARG A 90 1.80 1.84 -7.10
N PHE A 91 2.03 1.18 -5.97
CA PHE A 91 3.39 0.83 -5.53
C PHE A 91 4.14 0.09 -6.64
N ARG A 92 3.50 -0.91 -7.27
CA ARG A 92 4.10 -1.66 -8.38
C ARG A 92 4.35 -0.81 -9.62
N GLN A 93 3.48 0.14 -9.94
CA GLN A 93 3.67 1.07 -11.06
C GLN A 93 4.88 1.97 -10.83
N TYR A 94 5.05 2.49 -9.61
CA TYR A 94 6.21 3.33 -9.27
C TYR A 94 7.51 2.53 -9.29
N LEU A 95 7.52 1.32 -8.75
CA LEU A 95 8.66 0.42 -8.86
C LEU A 95 9.02 0.16 -10.33
N GLY A 96 8.03 -0.11 -11.18
CA GLY A 96 8.22 -0.27 -12.61
C GLY A 96 8.86 0.95 -13.27
N ALA A 97 8.46 2.16 -12.85
CA ALA A 97 9.06 3.40 -13.33
C ALA A 97 10.53 3.54 -12.89
N GLN A 98 10.87 3.20 -11.63
CA GLN A 98 12.25 3.23 -11.15
C GLN A 98 13.15 2.21 -11.87
N TYR A 99 12.64 0.99 -12.09
CA TYR A 99 13.35 -0.03 -12.84
C TYR A 99 13.59 0.37 -14.30
N SER A 100 12.71 1.17 -14.88
CA SER A 100 12.79 1.60 -16.28
C SER A 100 13.55 2.91 -16.47
N ASP A 101 13.94 3.61 -15.39
CA ASP A 101 14.60 4.90 -15.48
C ASP A 101 16.06 4.75 -15.90
N PRO A 102 16.47 5.29 -17.06
CA PRO A 102 17.85 5.19 -17.54
C PRO A 102 18.86 5.95 -16.65
N ASN A 103 18.40 6.83 -15.76
CA ASN A 103 19.27 7.52 -14.81
C ASN A 103 19.61 6.67 -13.57
N ASN A 104 18.90 5.56 -13.37
CA ASN A 104 19.14 4.61 -12.28
C ASN A 104 20.17 3.53 -12.67
N ILE A 105 21.14 3.88 -13.51
CA ILE A 105 22.22 3.02 -13.93
C ILE A 105 23.54 3.58 -13.40
N GLN A 106 24.29 2.75 -12.66
CA GLN A 106 25.67 3.05 -12.27
C GLN A 106 26.60 2.69 -13.42
N LYS A 107 27.26 3.71 -14.00
CA LYS A 107 28.26 3.51 -15.06
C LYS A 107 29.57 3.13 -14.41
N GLU A 108 30.02 1.91 -14.62
CA GLU A 108 31.40 1.55 -14.35
C GLU A 108 32.27 1.90 -15.57
N GLU A 109 33.44 2.51 -15.34
CA GLU A 109 34.38 2.92 -16.41
C GLU A 109 34.84 1.72 -17.29
N ARG A 110 34.74 0.50 -16.75
CA ARG A 110 35.21 -0.75 -17.42
C ARG A 110 34.12 -1.46 -18.24
N LEU A 111 32.86 -1.09 -18.10
CA LEU A 111 31.73 -1.76 -18.74
C LEU A 111 31.01 -0.80 -19.71
N LYS A 112 30.79 -1.29 -20.94
CA LYS A 112 30.02 -0.52 -21.95
C LYS A 112 28.57 -0.26 -21.52
N HIS A 113 28.04 -1.11 -20.62
CA HIS A 113 26.69 -1.06 -20.07
C HIS A 113 26.82 -1.14 -18.55
N GLY A 114 26.34 -0.13 -17.83
CA GLY A 114 26.31 -0.14 -16.37
C GLY A 114 25.22 -1.09 -15.84
N TYR A 115 25.29 -1.42 -14.56
CA TYR A 115 24.23 -2.11 -13.84
C TYR A 115 23.28 -1.12 -13.19
N ALA A 116 22.03 -1.55 -12.94
CA ALA A 116 21.09 -0.73 -12.18
C ALA A 116 21.61 -0.50 -10.76
N ILE A 117 21.34 0.68 -10.24
CA ILE A 117 21.67 1.02 -8.84
C ILE A 117 20.81 0.15 -7.92
N PRO A 118 21.38 -0.52 -6.91
CA PRO A 118 20.61 -1.30 -5.94
C PRO A 118 19.50 -0.45 -5.32
N MET A 119 18.31 -1.05 -5.14
CA MET A 119 17.13 -0.35 -4.65
C MET A 119 16.62 -1.00 -3.36
N VAL A 120 16.19 -0.15 -2.44
CA VAL A 120 15.44 -0.55 -1.24
C VAL A 120 14.13 0.23 -1.22
N THR A 121 13.03 -0.46 -1.06
CA THR A 121 11.72 0.19 -0.90
C THR A 121 11.33 0.28 0.57
N VAL A 122 10.77 1.40 0.96
CA VAL A 122 10.27 1.63 2.31
C VAL A 122 8.80 1.98 2.24
N TYR A 123 7.97 1.21 2.93
CA TYR A 123 6.54 1.43 3.01
C TYR A 123 6.15 1.83 4.43
N LEU A 124 5.64 3.06 4.61
CA LEU A 124 5.04 3.51 5.86
C LEU A 124 3.52 3.37 5.73
N LEU A 125 2.98 2.32 6.33
CA LEU A 125 1.58 1.95 6.18
C LEU A 125 0.74 2.46 7.34
N GLY A 126 -0.33 3.20 7.04
CA GLY A 126 -1.35 3.63 8.01
C GLY A 126 -2.30 2.52 8.43
N HIS A 127 -2.16 1.31 7.87
CA HIS A 127 -2.99 0.13 8.15
C HIS A 127 -2.13 -1.08 8.55
N LYS A 128 -2.78 -2.12 9.05
CA LYS A 128 -2.13 -3.40 9.43
C LYS A 128 -2.05 -4.33 8.22
N VAL A 129 -0.99 -5.12 8.15
CA VAL A 129 -0.77 -6.11 7.10
C VAL A 129 -1.21 -7.48 7.61
N GLY A 130 -2.41 -7.88 7.25
CA GLY A 130 -2.96 -9.17 7.66
C GLY A 130 -2.85 -9.42 9.18
N ASN A 131 -2.36 -10.60 9.55
CA ASN A 131 -2.17 -11.00 10.96
C ASN A 131 -0.73 -10.82 11.45
N ILE A 132 0.11 -10.05 10.73
CA ILE A 132 1.50 -9.82 11.13
C ILE A 132 1.51 -8.82 12.28
N GLU A 133 2.10 -9.20 13.41
CA GLU A 133 2.09 -8.40 14.64
C GLU A 133 3.31 -7.49 14.79
N GLU A 134 4.41 -7.80 14.11
CA GLU A 134 5.63 -7.02 14.12
C GLU A 134 5.40 -5.62 13.52
N PRO A 135 5.81 -4.55 14.21
CA PRO A 135 5.66 -3.18 13.69
C PRO A 135 6.50 -2.94 12.44
N ILE A 136 7.62 -3.66 12.29
CA ILE A 136 8.57 -3.44 11.20
C ILE A 136 8.99 -4.79 10.62
N LEU A 137 8.80 -4.93 9.30
CA LEU A 137 9.21 -6.11 8.55
C LEU A 137 10.34 -5.77 7.58
N TYR A 138 11.36 -6.61 7.54
CA TYR A 138 12.39 -6.61 6.52
C TYR A 138 12.14 -7.77 5.56
N VAL A 139 11.86 -7.46 4.31
CA VAL A 139 11.67 -8.44 3.24
C VAL A 139 12.94 -8.46 2.41
N ASN A 140 13.74 -9.50 2.56
CA ASN A 140 15.03 -9.65 1.90
C ASN A 140 14.98 -10.81 0.92
N HIS A 141 15.66 -10.66 -0.21
CA HIS A 141 15.86 -11.75 -1.16
C HIS A 141 17.07 -12.60 -0.78
N LYS A 142 17.08 -13.84 -1.23
CA LYS A 142 18.17 -14.80 -1.11
C LYS A 142 18.29 -15.59 -2.40
N SER A 143 19.49 -16.00 -2.73
CA SER A 143 19.79 -16.83 -3.92
C SER A 143 20.01 -18.28 -3.51
N TYR A 144 19.50 -19.21 -4.32
CA TYR A 144 19.58 -20.65 -4.06
C TYR A 144 20.04 -21.37 -5.33
N ASP A 145 20.72 -22.52 -5.15
CA ASP A 145 21.00 -23.45 -6.23
C ASP A 145 19.74 -24.27 -6.59
N TYR A 146 19.87 -25.13 -7.61
CA TYR A 146 18.77 -26.01 -8.04
C TYR A 146 18.26 -26.95 -6.93
N ASN A 147 19.11 -27.32 -5.97
CA ASN A 147 18.78 -28.22 -4.86
C ASN A 147 18.23 -27.50 -3.63
N GLY A 148 18.12 -26.16 -3.67
CA GLY A 148 17.63 -25.33 -2.58
C GLY A 148 18.70 -24.95 -1.55
N HIS A 149 19.98 -25.12 -1.83
CA HIS A 149 21.06 -24.64 -0.97
C HIS A 149 21.32 -23.16 -1.20
N GLU A 150 21.46 -22.39 -0.13
CA GLU A 150 21.74 -20.96 -0.20
C GLU A 150 23.12 -20.70 -0.80
N ILE A 151 23.17 -19.84 -1.83
CA ILE A 151 24.40 -19.40 -2.47
C ILE A 151 24.81 -18.09 -1.82
N THR A 152 26.00 -18.03 -1.24
CA THR A 152 26.60 -16.84 -0.64
C THR A 152 27.88 -16.42 -1.34
N GLN A 153 28.59 -17.36 -1.98
CA GLN A 153 29.85 -17.09 -2.68
C GLN A 153 29.57 -16.32 -3.98
N GLY A 154 30.26 -15.20 -4.18
CA GLY A 154 30.10 -14.34 -5.36
C GLY A 154 28.94 -13.36 -5.26
N LEU A 155 28.23 -13.33 -4.14
CA LEU A 155 27.16 -12.37 -3.87
C LEU A 155 27.63 -11.34 -2.83
N PRO A 156 27.11 -10.07 -2.88
CA PRO A 156 26.19 -9.56 -3.90
C PRO A 156 26.85 -9.43 -5.28
N ASP A 157 26.12 -9.80 -6.33
CA ASP A 157 26.52 -9.61 -7.73
C ASP A 157 25.71 -8.48 -8.36
N PRO A 158 26.32 -7.52 -9.08
CA PRO A 158 25.62 -6.35 -9.61
C PRO A 158 24.45 -6.69 -10.56
N PHE A 159 24.54 -7.77 -11.33
CA PHE A 159 23.45 -8.20 -12.20
C PHE A 159 22.26 -8.73 -11.38
N VAL A 160 22.56 -9.58 -10.38
CA VAL A 160 21.51 -10.14 -9.49
C VAL A 160 20.82 -9.02 -8.73
N GLU A 161 21.59 -8.11 -8.12
CA GLU A 161 21.04 -6.96 -7.37
C GLU A 161 20.21 -6.01 -8.25
N SER A 162 20.51 -5.96 -9.55
CA SER A 162 19.74 -5.13 -10.49
C SER A 162 18.35 -5.68 -10.82
N LEU A 163 18.10 -6.97 -10.56
CA LEU A 163 16.83 -7.63 -10.88
C LEU A 163 15.83 -7.65 -9.73
N VAL A 164 16.28 -7.41 -8.51
CA VAL A 164 15.51 -7.53 -7.29
C VAL A 164 15.71 -6.33 -6.38
N HIS A 165 14.87 -6.19 -5.38
CA HIS A 165 15.02 -5.19 -4.32
C HIS A 165 14.60 -5.76 -2.98
N ASN A 166 15.15 -5.22 -1.92
CA ASN A 166 14.70 -5.45 -0.56
C ASN A 166 13.62 -4.43 -0.18
N SER A 167 12.74 -4.81 0.73
CA SER A 167 11.67 -3.93 1.20
C SER A 167 11.67 -3.83 2.72
N ILE A 168 11.33 -2.66 3.22
CA ILE A 168 11.11 -2.39 4.64
C ILE A 168 9.65 -1.92 4.77
N ILE A 169 8.86 -2.65 5.56
CA ILE A 169 7.46 -2.33 5.78
C ILE A 169 7.27 -1.93 7.22
N VAL A 170 6.76 -0.73 7.45
CA VAL A 170 6.43 -0.19 8.77
C VAL A 170 4.93 -0.11 8.92
N GLN A 171 4.39 -0.80 9.91
CA GLN A 171 2.98 -0.74 10.29
C GLN A 171 2.78 0.31 11.39
N ILE A 172 2.43 1.54 11.03
CA ILE A 172 2.26 2.65 11.98
C ILE A 172 1.30 2.29 13.13
N PRO A 173 0.14 1.62 12.89
CA PRO A 173 -0.77 1.25 13.97
C PRO A 173 -0.19 0.25 15.00
N ARG A 174 0.99 -0.31 14.75
CA ARG A 174 1.67 -1.25 15.64
C ARG A 174 2.92 -0.67 16.32
N LEU A 175 3.23 0.61 16.11
CA LEU A 175 4.41 1.25 16.71
C LEU A 175 4.27 1.51 18.21
N HIS A 176 3.04 1.54 18.74
CA HIS A 176 2.81 1.85 20.15
C HIS A 176 3.55 0.92 21.09
N GLY A 177 4.31 1.50 22.03
CA GLY A 177 5.10 0.76 23.03
C GLY A 177 6.39 0.12 22.49
N HIS A 178 6.70 0.28 21.20
CA HIS A 178 7.92 -0.22 20.60
C HIS A 178 8.98 0.89 20.53
N VAL A 179 9.99 0.81 21.42
CA VAL A 179 11.15 1.73 21.50
C VAL A 179 12.44 0.96 21.89
N ASN A 180 12.57 -0.28 21.41
CA ASN A 180 13.63 -1.19 21.84
C ASN A 180 14.93 -1.03 21.03
N ASN A 181 14.90 -0.29 19.93
CA ASN A 181 16.03 -0.08 19.06
C ASN A 181 15.94 1.30 18.37
N ARG A 182 17.05 1.73 17.76
CA ARG A 182 17.15 3.04 17.11
C ARG A 182 16.05 3.34 16.10
N LEU A 183 15.65 2.37 15.32
CA LEU A 183 14.59 2.55 14.32
C LEU A 183 13.24 2.79 14.98
N GLU A 184 12.88 1.97 15.97
CA GLU A 184 11.64 2.13 16.71
C GLU A 184 11.60 3.47 17.45
N GLU A 185 12.74 3.91 18.00
CA GLU A 185 12.88 5.21 18.62
C GLU A 185 12.62 6.35 17.61
N VAL A 186 13.28 6.32 16.45
CA VAL A 186 13.06 7.31 15.38
C VAL A 186 11.62 7.29 14.88
N LEU A 187 11.01 6.11 14.77
CA LEU A 187 9.62 5.97 14.32
C LEU A 187 8.58 6.29 15.41
N SER A 188 8.98 6.45 16.67
CA SER A 188 8.07 6.74 17.79
C SER A 188 7.30 8.06 17.63
N VAL A 189 7.80 8.99 16.82
CA VAL A 189 7.09 10.24 16.47
C VAL A 189 5.87 9.98 15.56
N PHE A 190 5.76 8.80 14.96
CA PHE A 190 4.59 8.39 14.16
C PHE A 190 3.53 7.65 14.99
N ASP A 191 3.79 7.37 16.27
CA ASP A 191 2.83 6.68 17.13
C ASP A 191 1.56 7.49 17.32
N GLN A 192 0.46 7.01 16.75
CA GLN A 192 -0.83 7.71 16.75
C GLN A 192 -1.54 7.68 18.12
N ASN A 193 -1.09 6.88 19.08
CA ASN A 193 -1.56 6.96 20.47
C ASN A 193 -1.08 8.23 21.19
N ARG A 194 -0.13 8.96 20.60
CA ARG A 194 0.32 10.28 21.07
C ARG A 194 -0.51 11.44 20.51
N THR A 195 -1.51 11.15 19.65
CA THR A 195 -2.36 12.18 19.05
C THR A 195 -3.15 12.92 20.13
N ASN A 196 -3.25 14.24 19.98
CA ASN A 196 -4.00 15.07 20.90
C ASN A 196 -5.50 14.83 20.74
N GLU A 197 -6.23 14.62 21.84
CA GLU A 197 -7.66 14.29 21.84
C GLU A 197 -8.55 15.35 21.18
N PHE A 198 -8.12 16.63 21.22
CA PHE A 198 -8.89 17.76 20.67
C PHE A 198 -8.43 18.18 19.28
N ASN A 199 -7.24 17.74 18.85
CA ASN A 199 -6.68 18.14 17.56
C ASN A 199 -5.74 17.05 17.02
N HIS A 200 -6.25 16.24 16.11
CA HIS A 200 -5.52 15.13 15.49
C HIS A 200 -4.34 15.56 14.61
N HIS A 201 -4.25 16.86 14.24
CA HIS A 201 -3.06 17.42 13.59
C HIS A 201 -1.84 17.50 14.53
N ILE A 202 -2.04 17.32 15.83
CA ILE A 202 -1.02 17.49 16.86
C ILE A 202 -0.77 16.16 17.55
N ILE A 203 0.50 15.87 17.80
CA ILE A 203 0.94 14.80 18.70
C ILE A 203 1.59 15.42 19.94
N ASN A 204 1.39 14.76 21.08
CA ASN A 204 1.96 15.16 22.36
C ASN A 204 3.24 14.36 22.61
N ILE A 205 4.38 15.03 22.65
CA ILE A 205 5.68 14.39 22.84
C ILE A 205 6.28 14.88 24.16
N ASN A 206 6.76 13.96 24.98
CA ASN A 206 7.55 14.31 26.15
C ASN A 206 9.03 14.40 25.76
N GLU A 207 9.57 15.62 25.65
CA GLU A 207 10.97 15.83 25.30
C GLU A 207 11.97 15.17 26.26
N GLU A 208 11.57 14.90 27.51
CA GLU A 208 12.45 14.25 28.50
C GLU A 208 12.76 12.79 28.12
N GLU A 209 11.90 12.15 27.33
CA GLU A 209 12.16 10.81 26.79
C GLU A 209 13.41 10.78 25.89
N TYR A 210 13.75 11.92 25.28
CA TYR A 210 14.85 12.09 24.33
C TYR A 210 15.96 13.00 24.84
N ALA A 211 16.03 13.27 26.16
CA ALA A 211 16.94 14.23 26.73
C ALA A 211 18.44 13.99 26.41
N ASN A 212 18.82 12.74 26.14
CA ASN A 212 20.16 12.32 25.77
C ASN A 212 20.36 12.02 24.29
N ASP A 213 19.39 12.37 23.46
CA ASP A 213 19.38 12.09 22.00
C ASP A 213 19.20 13.39 21.21
N ASP A 214 20.30 13.97 20.79
CA ASP A 214 20.30 15.23 20.02
C ASP A 214 19.59 15.10 18.68
N ASP A 215 19.55 13.91 18.07
CA ASP A 215 18.87 13.68 16.81
C ASP A 215 17.36 13.62 17.00
N MET A 216 16.89 12.93 18.02
CA MET A 216 15.46 12.90 18.36
C MET A 216 14.97 14.28 18.79
N LEU A 217 15.70 14.99 19.62
CA LEU A 217 15.39 16.38 19.99
C LEU A 217 15.33 17.29 18.76
N TYR A 218 16.19 17.08 17.78
CA TYR A 218 16.16 17.84 16.54
C TYR A 218 14.89 17.55 15.72
N ILE A 219 14.49 16.28 15.60
CA ILE A 219 13.25 15.87 14.94
C ILE A 219 12.04 16.49 15.65
N VAL A 220 11.96 16.38 16.98
CA VAL A 220 10.84 16.92 17.78
C VAL A 220 10.73 18.43 17.61
N ARG A 221 11.84 19.17 17.68
CA ARG A 221 11.86 20.63 17.47
C ARG A 221 11.37 21.01 16.08
N ARG A 222 11.76 20.25 15.05
CA ARG A 222 11.29 20.50 13.68
C ARG A 222 9.79 20.27 13.54
N LEU A 223 9.26 19.21 14.14
CA LEU A 223 7.81 18.96 14.18
C LEU A 223 7.05 20.03 14.98
N THR A 224 7.64 20.52 16.08
CA THR A 224 7.07 21.64 16.86
C THR A 224 7.02 22.92 16.03
N ALA A 225 8.08 23.20 15.27
CA ALA A 225 8.10 24.34 14.34
C ALA A 225 7.05 24.19 13.22
N ALA A 226 6.82 22.97 12.72
CA ALA A 226 5.77 22.68 11.74
C ALA A 226 4.37 22.97 12.31
N ALA A 227 4.10 22.61 13.56
CA ALA A 227 2.82 22.89 14.23
C ALA A 227 2.52 24.41 14.32
N ALA A 228 3.55 25.23 14.44
CA ALA A 228 3.41 26.69 14.46
C ALA A 228 3.24 27.30 13.05
N ASN A 229 3.52 26.56 11.98
CA ASN A 229 3.49 27.06 10.60
C ASN A 229 2.05 27.09 10.06
N ALA A 230 1.56 28.30 9.71
CA ALA A 230 0.17 28.48 9.23
C ALA A 230 -0.10 27.77 7.90
N LYS A 231 0.89 27.72 6.98
CA LYS A 231 0.74 27.02 5.71
C LYS A 231 0.59 25.51 5.91
N LEU A 232 1.46 24.90 6.73
CA LEU A 232 1.39 23.46 7.01
C LEU A 232 0.10 23.07 7.71
N ARG A 233 -0.42 23.93 8.62
CA ARG A 233 -1.75 23.70 9.21
C ARG A 233 -2.87 23.74 8.19
N HIS A 234 -2.79 24.66 7.23
CA HIS A 234 -3.75 24.71 6.13
C HIS A 234 -3.65 23.46 5.24
N ASP A 235 -2.44 23.04 4.91
CA ASP A 235 -2.20 21.86 4.08
C ASP A 235 -2.77 20.59 4.76
N MET A 236 -2.60 20.41 6.08
CA MET A 236 -3.22 19.31 6.84
C MET A 236 -4.76 19.34 6.77
N ASN A 237 -5.39 20.52 6.87
CA ASN A 237 -6.85 20.63 6.71
C ASN A 237 -7.31 20.17 5.31
N VAL A 238 -6.57 20.53 4.26
CA VAL A 238 -6.85 20.11 2.88
C VAL A 238 -6.72 18.59 2.74
N GLU A 239 -5.71 18.00 3.38
CA GLU A 239 -5.54 16.54 3.42
C GLU A 239 -6.74 15.86 4.10
N ASP A 240 -7.25 16.40 5.22
CA ASP A 240 -8.43 15.86 5.91
C ASP A 240 -9.70 15.90 5.04
N GLU A 241 -9.93 17.03 4.35
CA GLU A 241 -11.07 17.13 3.42
C GLU A 241 -10.98 16.07 2.32
N PHE A 242 -9.79 15.82 1.82
CA PHE A 242 -9.55 14.80 0.82
C PHE A 242 -9.76 13.37 1.35
N PHE A 243 -9.22 13.04 2.52
CA PHE A 243 -9.42 11.74 3.14
C PHE A 243 -10.90 11.48 3.45
N THR A 244 -11.61 12.48 3.96
CA THR A 244 -13.05 12.39 4.19
C THR A 244 -13.81 12.11 2.89
N ALA A 245 -13.43 12.74 1.79
CA ALA A 245 -14.04 12.49 0.48
C ALA A 245 -13.78 11.06 -0.03
N ILE A 246 -12.58 10.52 0.20
CA ILE A 246 -12.24 9.13 -0.14
C ILE A 246 -13.03 8.14 0.72
N GLU A 247 -13.06 8.31 2.03
CA GLU A 247 -13.81 7.45 2.95
C GLU A 247 -15.29 7.39 2.60
N ASN A 248 -15.89 8.54 2.27
CA ASN A 248 -17.27 8.60 1.81
C ASN A 248 -17.48 7.84 0.51
N ARG A 249 -16.56 7.97 -0.44
CA ARG A 249 -16.59 7.24 -1.71
C ARG A 249 -16.46 5.74 -1.48
N ASP A 250 -15.50 5.32 -0.66
CA ASP A 250 -15.23 3.90 -0.39
C ASP A 250 -16.40 3.27 0.37
N THR A 251 -17.00 3.98 1.31
CA THR A 251 -18.24 3.57 1.99
C THR A 251 -19.39 3.38 0.97
N THR A 252 -19.51 4.30 0.01
CA THR A 252 -20.53 4.18 -1.06
C THR A 252 -20.26 2.97 -1.94
N ILE A 253 -19.01 2.72 -2.33
CA ILE A 253 -18.61 1.55 -3.12
C ILE A 253 -18.95 0.25 -2.37
N MET A 254 -18.56 0.14 -1.10
CA MET A 254 -18.85 -1.04 -0.26
C MET A 254 -20.37 -1.29 -0.14
N ASN A 255 -21.16 -0.24 0.06
CA ASN A 255 -22.63 -0.36 0.11
C ASN A 255 -23.20 -0.84 -1.23
N ASN A 256 -22.73 -0.28 -2.35
CA ASN A 256 -23.15 -0.69 -3.69
C ASN A 256 -22.75 -2.15 -3.99
N GLU A 257 -21.53 -2.56 -3.62
CA GLU A 257 -21.08 -3.95 -3.79
C GLU A 257 -21.93 -4.94 -3.00
N ARG A 258 -22.29 -4.58 -1.76
CA ARG A 258 -23.20 -5.38 -0.95
C ARG A 258 -24.59 -5.48 -1.58
N GLU A 259 -25.14 -4.37 -2.04
CA GLU A 259 -26.44 -4.34 -2.72
C GLU A 259 -26.43 -5.19 -4.01
N ILE A 260 -25.35 -5.09 -4.81
CA ILE A 260 -25.15 -5.93 -6.01
C ILE A 260 -25.08 -7.41 -5.64
N ALA A 261 -24.40 -7.76 -4.55
CA ALA A 261 -24.31 -9.14 -4.09
C ALA A 261 -25.68 -9.69 -3.66
N GLU A 262 -26.47 -8.90 -2.92
CA GLU A 262 -27.83 -9.24 -2.53
C GLU A 262 -28.76 -9.41 -3.75
N GLN A 263 -28.69 -8.50 -4.71
CA GLN A 263 -29.46 -8.60 -5.97
C GLN A 263 -29.08 -9.84 -6.78
N ARG A 264 -27.79 -10.16 -6.88
CA ARG A 264 -27.32 -11.38 -7.56
C ARG A 264 -27.84 -12.65 -6.87
N ALA A 265 -27.81 -12.69 -5.55
CA ALA A 265 -28.34 -13.82 -4.80
C ALA A 265 -29.85 -14.00 -5.06
N TYR A 266 -30.62 -12.90 -5.05
CA TYR A 266 -32.04 -12.90 -5.35
C TYR A 266 -32.33 -13.38 -6.79
N ILE A 267 -31.59 -12.89 -7.78
CA ILE A 267 -31.72 -13.32 -9.19
C ILE A 267 -31.43 -14.80 -9.33
N ASN A 268 -30.38 -15.31 -8.68
CA ASN A 268 -30.03 -16.74 -8.71
C ASN A 268 -31.13 -17.60 -8.09
N GLU A 269 -31.74 -17.15 -6.98
CA GLU A 269 -32.86 -17.84 -6.37
C GLU A 269 -34.08 -17.87 -7.31
N GLN A 270 -34.46 -16.77 -7.92
CA GLN A 270 -35.53 -16.66 -8.89
C GLN A 270 -35.28 -17.58 -10.10
N GLN A 271 -34.05 -17.61 -10.60
CA GLN A 271 -33.67 -18.50 -11.71
C GLN A 271 -33.76 -19.96 -11.31
N SER A 272 -33.38 -20.32 -10.09
CA SER A 272 -33.55 -21.69 -9.59
C SER A 272 -35.03 -22.11 -9.51
N GLN A 273 -35.88 -21.22 -8.97
CA GLN A 273 -37.33 -21.46 -8.89
C GLN A 273 -37.97 -21.60 -10.28
N LEU A 274 -37.54 -20.78 -11.25
CA LEU A 274 -37.99 -20.90 -12.65
C LEU A 274 -37.59 -22.25 -13.26
N ASN A 275 -36.33 -22.64 -13.06
CA ASN A 275 -35.84 -23.93 -13.57
C ASN A 275 -36.59 -25.13 -12.95
N GLU A 276 -36.95 -25.05 -11.66
CA GLU A 276 -37.78 -26.08 -11.02
C GLU A 276 -39.19 -26.13 -11.62
N LYS A 277 -39.82 -24.98 -11.84
CA LYS A 277 -41.13 -24.89 -12.49
C LYS A 277 -41.07 -25.41 -13.91
N ASP A 278 -40.06 -25.11 -14.71
CA ASP A 278 -39.85 -25.63 -16.04
C ASP A 278 -39.75 -27.15 -16.02
N LYS A 279 -38.97 -27.74 -15.08
CA LYS A 279 -38.86 -29.18 -14.91
C LYS A 279 -40.19 -29.85 -14.54
N MET A 280 -40.97 -29.22 -13.65
CA MET A 280 -42.31 -29.72 -13.30
C MET A 280 -43.26 -29.70 -14.52
N LEU A 281 -43.25 -28.57 -15.27
CA LEU A 281 -44.05 -28.47 -16.51
C LEU A 281 -43.63 -29.49 -17.56
N GLN A 282 -42.35 -29.70 -17.78
CA GLN A 282 -41.82 -30.73 -18.67
C GLN A 282 -42.32 -32.15 -18.28
N SER A 283 -42.28 -32.44 -16.97
CA SER A 283 -42.71 -33.72 -16.44
C SER A 283 -44.23 -33.92 -16.65
N ALA A 284 -45.02 -32.86 -16.42
CA ALA A 284 -46.47 -32.89 -16.66
C ALA A 284 -46.80 -33.06 -18.15
N ILE A 285 -46.13 -32.34 -19.04
CA ILE A 285 -46.27 -32.44 -20.48
C ILE A 285 -45.96 -33.89 -20.95
N LYS A 286 -44.83 -34.46 -20.50
CA LYS A 286 -44.45 -35.85 -20.81
C LYS A 286 -45.49 -36.88 -20.35
N ALA A 287 -46.04 -36.71 -19.15
CA ALA A 287 -47.10 -37.57 -18.63
C ALA A 287 -48.38 -37.46 -19.46
N MET A 288 -48.78 -36.25 -19.87
CA MET A 288 -49.97 -36.05 -20.74
C MET A 288 -49.76 -36.65 -22.14
N MET A 289 -48.59 -36.50 -22.73
CA MET A 289 -48.26 -37.12 -24.02
C MET A 289 -48.27 -38.64 -23.93
N ASN A 290 -47.74 -39.23 -22.87
CA ASN A 290 -47.76 -40.69 -22.65
C ASN A 290 -49.17 -41.23 -22.47
N ASN A 291 -50.09 -40.38 -22.01
CA ASN A 291 -51.56 -40.75 -21.98
C ASN A 291 -52.32 -40.50 -23.29
N GLY A 292 -51.59 -40.17 -24.37
CA GLY A 292 -52.19 -40.04 -25.72
C GLY A 292 -52.75 -38.66 -26.03
N LEU A 293 -52.50 -37.62 -25.23
CA LEU A 293 -52.93 -36.26 -25.51
C LEU A 293 -52.04 -35.62 -26.58
N ASP A 294 -52.61 -34.92 -27.54
CA ASP A 294 -51.87 -34.18 -28.55
C ASP A 294 -51.39 -32.81 -28.00
N VAL A 295 -50.40 -32.18 -28.68
CA VAL A 295 -49.76 -30.91 -28.27
C VAL A 295 -50.80 -29.79 -28.14
N ALA A 296 -51.83 -29.74 -29.02
CA ALA A 296 -52.86 -28.69 -28.98
C ALA A 296 -53.74 -28.80 -27.72
N THR A 297 -54.12 -30.04 -27.37
CA THR A 297 -54.91 -30.33 -26.16
C THR A 297 -54.10 -30.03 -24.87
N ILE A 298 -52.80 -30.38 -24.86
CA ILE A 298 -51.90 -30.11 -23.77
C ILE A 298 -51.72 -28.57 -23.57
N ALA A 299 -51.50 -27.85 -24.68
CA ALA A 299 -51.36 -26.39 -24.67
C ALA A 299 -52.61 -25.72 -24.05
N THR A 300 -53.81 -26.15 -24.49
CA THR A 300 -55.07 -25.65 -23.96
C THR A 300 -55.24 -25.98 -22.47
N SER A 301 -54.86 -27.19 -22.05
CA SER A 301 -54.99 -27.63 -20.65
C SER A 301 -54.06 -26.89 -19.69
N LEU A 302 -52.88 -26.49 -20.17
CA LEU A 302 -51.87 -25.74 -19.38
C LEU A 302 -52.00 -24.23 -19.53
N GLY A 303 -52.86 -23.74 -20.44
CA GLY A 303 -53.02 -22.29 -20.69
C GLY A 303 -51.82 -21.64 -21.38
N ILE A 304 -51.04 -22.41 -22.16
CA ILE A 304 -49.87 -21.96 -22.90
C ILE A 304 -50.04 -22.23 -24.40
N THR A 305 -49.14 -21.70 -25.21
CA THR A 305 -49.20 -21.92 -26.66
C THR A 305 -48.57 -23.29 -27.06
N ALA A 306 -48.96 -23.83 -28.20
CA ALA A 306 -48.36 -25.07 -28.73
C ALA A 306 -46.84 -24.92 -28.93
N GLY A 307 -46.37 -23.74 -29.38
CA GLY A 307 -44.94 -23.45 -29.51
C GLY A 307 -44.18 -23.43 -28.17
N GLU A 308 -44.81 -23.00 -27.07
CA GLU A 308 -44.22 -23.07 -25.72
C GLU A 308 -44.11 -24.50 -25.22
N VAL A 309 -45.09 -25.35 -25.53
CA VAL A 309 -45.02 -26.81 -25.24
C VAL A 309 -43.84 -27.45 -25.99
N GLU A 310 -43.66 -27.15 -27.27
CA GLU A 310 -42.54 -27.64 -28.07
C GLU A 310 -41.19 -27.11 -27.55
N ALA A 311 -41.10 -25.82 -27.21
CA ALA A 311 -39.90 -25.23 -26.66
C ALA A 311 -39.50 -25.81 -25.29
N LEU A 312 -40.48 -26.11 -24.43
CA LEU A 312 -40.25 -26.79 -23.15
C LEU A 312 -39.77 -28.23 -23.32
N MET A 313 -40.19 -28.90 -24.37
CA MET A 313 -39.76 -30.26 -24.67
C MET A 313 -38.39 -30.33 -25.35
N ALA A 314 -37.94 -29.25 -25.97
CA ALA A 314 -36.63 -29.17 -26.65
C ALA A 314 -35.47 -28.80 -25.70
N LYS A 315 -35.76 -28.29 -24.49
CA LYS A 315 -34.80 -28.02 -23.40
C LYS A 315 -34.50 -29.33 -22.63
#